data_0c2c8e1df9dad3368ba0306c3fc6510e
#
_entry.id   0c2c8e1df9dad3368ba0306c3fc6510e
#
_cell.length_a   1.000
_cell.length_b   1.000
_cell.length_c   1.000
_cell.angle_alpha   90.00
_cell.angle_beta   90.00
_cell.angle_gamma   90.00
#
_symmetry.space_group_name_H-M   'P 1'
#
loop_
_entity.id
_entity.type
_entity.pdbx_description
1 polymer ?
#
loop_
_entity_poly.entity_id
_entity_poly.type
_entity_poly.pdbx_seq_one_letter_code
_entity_poly.pdbx_strand_id
1 'polypeptide(L)'
;MKNFIVRTITGVIFVAAIVASFIRPEAMVLLFSIITGLTIWEFTGLVNERENVTVNRFISTVAGVYFFFAMTYFCSDLYGGSAKSVVFIPYLVTIIYLLVAELYLKQADPIQDWAYTMLAQMYIALPFSLLNVLAFTATNNGVVTFNTLLPLSIFVFLWVNDSGAYCVGSLLGKHKLFPRISPGKSWEGSVGGGVFVLAAAYAISYFMDDRMLTMPQWMGLGLVVVIFGTWGDLIESLFKRTLGVKDSGNILPGHGGMLDRFDSSLLAIPAAVIYLYTLSLF
;
A
#
# COMPACT_ATOMS: atom_id res chain seq x y z
N MET A 1 -7.55 6.46 -29.86
CA MET A 1 -7.82 7.72 -29.14
C MET A 1 -8.77 7.55 -27.93
N LYS A 2 -9.94 6.91 -28.06
CA LYS A 2 -10.88 6.72 -26.92
C LYS A 2 -10.22 6.07 -25.68
N ASN A 3 -9.42 5.01 -25.85
CA ASN A 3 -8.74 4.35 -24.74
C ASN A 3 -7.69 5.23 -24.03
N PHE A 4 -6.99 6.09 -24.75
CA PHE A 4 -6.02 7.02 -24.16
C PHE A 4 -6.72 8.08 -23.30
N ILE A 5 -7.80 8.66 -23.80
CA ILE A 5 -8.58 9.67 -23.05
C ILE A 5 -9.16 9.08 -21.78
N VAL A 6 -9.77 7.88 -21.87
CA VAL A 6 -10.33 7.19 -20.68
C VAL A 6 -9.22 6.94 -19.64
N ARG A 7 -8.07 6.44 -20.07
CA ARG A 7 -6.92 6.22 -19.16
C ARG A 7 -6.47 7.50 -18.48
N THR A 8 -6.28 8.59 -19.24
CA THR A 8 -5.84 9.86 -18.67
C THR A 8 -6.85 10.40 -17.66
N ILE A 9 -8.14 10.39 -18.00
CA ILE A 9 -9.19 10.87 -17.08
C ILE A 9 -9.25 10.02 -15.80
N THR A 10 -9.26 8.70 -15.91
CA THR A 10 -9.29 7.79 -14.75
C THR A 10 -8.05 8.00 -13.87
N GLY A 11 -6.86 8.15 -14.46
CA GLY A 11 -5.62 8.42 -13.71
C GLY A 11 -5.66 9.75 -12.96
N VAL A 12 -6.13 10.82 -13.62
CA VAL A 12 -6.26 12.14 -12.98
C VAL A 12 -7.26 12.09 -11.82
N ILE A 13 -8.43 11.46 -12.03
CA ILE A 13 -9.44 11.33 -10.96
C ILE A 13 -8.88 10.51 -9.80
N PHE A 14 -8.17 9.43 -10.07
CA PHE A 14 -7.55 8.57 -9.05
C PHE A 14 -6.54 9.35 -8.20
N VAL A 15 -5.60 10.05 -8.82
CA VAL A 15 -4.62 10.89 -8.12
C VAL A 15 -5.31 12.00 -7.33
N ALA A 16 -6.29 12.69 -7.94
CA ALA A 16 -7.05 13.74 -7.28
C ALA A 16 -7.82 13.22 -6.06
N ALA A 17 -8.42 12.03 -6.16
CA ALA A 17 -9.13 11.40 -5.05
C ALA A 17 -8.19 11.07 -3.88
N ILE A 18 -6.99 10.52 -4.15
CA ILE A 18 -5.98 10.24 -3.12
C ILE A 18 -5.53 11.55 -2.46
N VAL A 19 -5.14 12.56 -3.23
CA VAL A 19 -4.70 13.86 -2.68
C VAL A 19 -5.81 14.50 -1.85
N ALA A 20 -7.05 14.53 -2.35
CA ALA A 20 -8.19 15.08 -1.63
C ALA A 20 -8.51 14.33 -0.34
N SER A 21 -8.29 13.01 -0.30
CA SER A 21 -8.53 12.21 0.89
C SER A 21 -7.64 12.60 2.07
N PHE A 22 -6.42 13.06 1.81
CA PHE A 22 -5.50 13.50 2.87
C PHE A 22 -5.76 14.91 3.40
N ILE A 23 -6.77 15.63 2.87
CA ILE A 23 -7.17 16.96 3.41
C ILE A 23 -7.89 16.79 4.76
N ARG A 24 -8.66 15.71 4.95
CA ARG A 24 -9.42 15.43 6.16
C ARG A 24 -9.27 13.97 6.58
N PRO A 25 -9.17 13.69 7.90
CA PRO A 25 -9.02 12.32 8.41
C PRO A 25 -10.19 11.42 7.99
N GLU A 26 -11.43 11.93 8.01
CA GLU A 26 -12.61 11.12 7.63
C GLU A 26 -12.57 10.70 6.16
N ALA A 27 -12.11 11.58 5.28
CA ALA A 27 -11.98 11.30 3.86
C ALA A 27 -10.90 10.23 3.60
N MET A 28 -9.76 10.33 4.29
CA MET A 28 -8.69 9.33 4.21
C MET A 28 -9.17 7.97 4.72
N VAL A 29 -9.81 7.94 5.87
CA VAL A 29 -10.33 6.70 6.47
C VAL A 29 -11.38 6.06 5.56
N LEU A 30 -12.31 6.83 5.01
CA LEU A 30 -13.33 6.31 4.09
C LEU A 30 -12.70 5.76 2.81
N LEU A 31 -11.83 6.54 2.14
CA LEU A 31 -11.24 6.12 0.87
C LEU A 31 -10.37 4.87 1.04
N PHE A 32 -9.47 4.87 2.03
CA PHE A 32 -8.54 3.75 2.20
C PHE A 32 -9.21 2.50 2.80
N SER A 33 -10.31 2.62 3.53
CA SER A 33 -11.12 1.44 3.90
C SER A 33 -11.75 0.77 2.68
N ILE A 34 -12.27 1.56 1.73
CA ILE A 34 -12.80 1.07 0.46
C ILE A 34 -11.69 0.44 -0.38
N ILE A 35 -10.55 1.11 -0.52
CA ILE A 35 -9.38 0.60 -1.25
C ILE A 35 -8.92 -0.73 -0.65
N THR A 36 -8.79 -0.83 0.67
CA THR A 36 -8.42 -2.07 1.38
C THR A 36 -9.40 -3.19 1.04
N GLY A 37 -10.70 -2.92 1.14
CA GLY A 37 -11.73 -3.90 0.84
C GLY A 37 -11.70 -4.37 -0.62
N LEU A 38 -11.62 -3.44 -1.57
CA LEU A 38 -11.56 -3.75 -3.00
C LEU A 38 -10.30 -4.55 -3.37
N THR A 39 -9.15 -4.18 -2.79
CA THR A 39 -7.87 -4.87 -3.06
C THR A 39 -7.88 -6.30 -2.51
N ILE A 40 -8.40 -6.52 -1.30
CA ILE A 40 -8.54 -7.87 -0.73
C ILE A 40 -9.56 -8.69 -1.53
N TRP A 41 -10.67 -8.09 -1.92
CA TRP A 41 -11.70 -8.75 -2.73
C TRP A 41 -11.15 -9.18 -4.09
N GLU A 42 -10.36 -8.32 -4.72
CA GLU A 42 -9.70 -8.61 -5.99
C GLU A 42 -8.65 -9.71 -5.84
N PHE A 43 -7.75 -9.59 -4.85
CA PHE A 43 -6.72 -10.57 -4.57
C PHE A 43 -7.31 -11.97 -4.28
N THR A 44 -8.28 -12.04 -3.37
CA THR A 44 -8.92 -13.32 -3.02
C THR A 44 -9.73 -13.91 -4.16
N GLY A 45 -10.30 -13.07 -5.04
CA GLY A 45 -10.91 -13.51 -6.29
C GLY A 45 -9.91 -14.14 -7.24
N LEU A 46 -8.77 -13.49 -7.41
CA LEU A 46 -7.71 -13.94 -8.31
C LEU A 46 -7.08 -15.27 -7.86
N VAL A 47 -6.83 -15.45 -6.55
CA VAL A 47 -6.28 -16.73 -6.06
C VAL A 47 -7.30 -17.86 -6.14
N ASN A 48 -8.60 -17.57 -6.02
CA ASN A 48 -9.66 -18.56 -6.17
C ASN A 48 -9.88 -19.04 -7.62
N GLU A 49 -9.21 -18.42 -8.61
CA GLU A 49 -9.15 -18.95 -9.97
C GLU A 49 -8.17 -20.15 -10.08
N ARG A 50 -7.35 -20.38 -9.07
CA ARG A 50 -6.47 -21.55 -9.02
C ARG A 50 -7.26 -22.81 -8.66
N GLU A 51 -6.83 -23.91 -9.27
CA GLU A 51 -7.35 -25.23 -8.93
C GLU A 51 -7.10 -25.53 -7.43
N ASN A 52 -8.12 -26.03 -6.75
CA ASN A 52 -8.11 -26.39 -5.33
C ASN A 52 -7.91 -25.27 -4.32
N VAL A 53 -8.12 -23.99 -4.70
CA VAL A 53 -8.08 -22.85 -3.79
C VAL A 53 -9.48 -22.26 -3.62
N THR A 54 -9.93 -22.10 -2.36
CA THR A 54 -11.29 -21.67 -2.02
C THR A 54 -11.31 -20.71 -0.82
N VAL A 55 -10.51 -19.65 -0.88
CA VAL A 55 -10.48 -18.61 0.16
C VAL A 55 -11.86 -17.95 0.32
N ASN A 56 -12.30 -17.78 1.54
CA ASN A 56 -13.53 -17.06 1.85
C ASN A 56 -13.36 -15.56 1.61
N ARG A 57 -13.74 -15.10 0.41
CA ARG A 57 -13.58 -13.71 -0.05
C ARG A 57 -14.28 -12.71 0.87
N PHE A 58 -15.52 -13.00 1.25
CA PHE A 58 -16.33 -12.05 2.03
C PHE A 58 -15.73 -11.85 3.43
N ILE A 59 -15.49 -12.92 4.16
CA ILE A 59 -14.98 -12.82 5.54
C ILE A 59 -13.56 -12.25 5.54
N SER A 60 -12.69 -12.65 4.61
CA SER A 60 -11.34 -12.10 4.46
C SER A 60 -11.37 -10.58 4.20
N THR A 61 -12.29 -10.12 3.36
CA THR A 61 -12.45 -8.69 3.05
C THR A 61 -12.96 -7.92 4.28
N VAL A 62 -14.00 -8.44 4.95
CA VAL A 62 -14.56 -7.81 6.17
C VAL A 62 -13.50 -7.75 7.26
N ALA A 63 -12.71 -8.82 7.46
CA ALA A 63 -11.61 -8.84 8.43
C ALA A 63 -10.57 -7.74 8.15
N GLY A 64 -10.12 -7.60 6.91
CA GLY A 64 -9.12 -6.60 6.56
C GLY A 64 -9.63 -5.16 6.67
N VAL A 65 -10.88 -4.90 6.24
CA VAL A 65 -11.52 -3.59 6.42
C VAL A 65 -11.71 -3.27 7.91
N TYR A 66 -12.15 -4.26 8.70
CA TYR A 66 -12.25 -4.08 10.14
C TYR A 66 -10.89 -3.78 10.77
N PHE A 67 -9.83 -4.49 10.37
CA PHE A 67 -8.47 -4.24 10.86
C PHE A 67 -8.01 -2.81 10.55
N PHE A 68 -8.32 -2.30 9.35
CA PHE A 68 -8.05 -0.91 8.99
C PHE A 68 -8.75 0.07 9.96
N PHE A 69 -10.05 -0.12 10.24
CA PHE A 69 -10.78 0.72 11.20
C PHE A 69 -10.28 0.56 12.63
N ALA A 70 -9.89 -0.65 13.05
CA ALA A 70 -9.31 -0.90 14.35
C ALA A 70 -7.99 -0.12 14.53
N MET A 71 -7.15 -0.09 13.49
CA MET A 71 -5.93 0.72 13.48
C MET A 71 -6.23 2.22 13.49
N THR A 72 -7.25 2.67 12.75
CA THR A 72 -7.71 4.07 12.79
C THR A 72 -8.11 4.47 14.21
N TYR A 73 -8.94 3.66 14.87
CA TYR A 73 -9.37 3.89 16.24
C TYR A 73 -8.18 3.90 17.22
N PHE A 74 -7.27 2.95 17.06
CA PHE A 74 -6.08 2.83 17.92
C PHE A 74 -5.13 4.03 17.78
N CYS A 75 -4.91 4.51 16.54
CA CYS A 75 -3.97 5.59 16.25
C CYS A 75 -4.55 6.99 16.49
N SER A 76 -5.86 7.20 16.26
CA SER A 76 -6.47 8.54 16.26
C SER A 76 -6.74 9.13 17.64
N ASP A 77 -6.64 8.35 18.71
CA ASP A 77 -6.94 8.76 20.10
C ASP A 77 -8.33 9.39 20.32
N LEU A 78 -9.27 9.14 19.42
CA LEU A 78 -10.59 9.78 19.40
C LEU A 78 -11.39 9.60 20.70
N TYR A 79 -11.08 8.59 21.51
CA TYR A 79 -11.85 8.22 22.71
C TYR A 79 -10.98 7.96 23.94
N GLY A 80 -9.87 8.64 24.12
CA GLY A 80 -8.96 8.60 25.26
C GLY A 80 -9.28 7.55 26.34
N GLY A 81 -8.77 6.33 26.21
CA GLY A 81 -9.07 5.25 27.16
C GLY A 81 -7.91 4.26 27.31
N SER A 82 -7.81 3.67 28.50
CA SER A 82 -6.73 2.73 28.87
C SER A 82 -6.78 1.36 28.17
N ALA A 83 -7.84 1.05 27.41
CA ALA A 83 -8.06 -0.27 26.80
C ALA A 83 -8.21 -0.23 25.27
N LYS A 84 -7.45 0.63 24.58
CA LYS A 84 -7.54 0.79 23.11
C LYS A 84 -7.26 -0.52 22.35
N SER A 85 -6.40 -1.38 22.84
CA SER A 85 -6.06 -2.66 22.22
C SER A 85 -7.21 -3.65 22.13
N VAL A 86 -8.26 -3.49 22.94
CA VAL A 86 -9.46 -4.35 22.89
C VAL A 86 -10.15 -4.30 21.52
N VAL A 87 -10.00 -3.22 20.77
CA VAL A 87 -10.55 -3.08 19.41
C VAL A 87 -10.04 -4.15 18.43
N PHE A 88 -8.89 -4.77 18.70
CA PHE A 88 -8.35 -5.84 17.86
C PHE A 88 -8.96 -7.22 18.13
N ILE A 89 -9.71 -7.40 19.23
CA ILE A 89 -10.29 -8.70 19.59
C ILE A 89 -11.20 -9.26 18.48
N PRO A 90 -12.15 -8.50 17.89
CA PRO A 90 -12.99 -9.04 16.83
C PRO A 90 -12.19 -9.48 15.59
N TYR A 91 -11.12 -8.75 15.25
CA TYR A 91 -10.21 -9.17 14.18
C TYR A 91 -9.55 -10.50 14.49
N LEU A 92 -8.97 -10.65 15.69
CA LEU A 92 -8.31 -11.89 16.10
C LEU A 92 -9.30 -13.06 16.14
N VAL A 93 -10.52 -12.85 16.63
CA VAL A 93 -11.59 -13.87 16.61
C VAL A 93 -11.93 -14.25 15.15
N THR A 94 -12.00 -13.30 14.24
CA THR A 94 -12.26 -13.57 12.81
C THR A 94 -11.13 -14.38 12.18
N ILE A 95 -9.87 -14.07 12.50
CA ILE A 95 -8.72 -14.85 12.04
C ILE A 95 -8.77 -16.28 12.56
N ILE A 96 -9.04 -16.46 13.86
CA ILE A 96 -9.21 -17.79 14.46
C ILE A 96 -10.37 -18.54 13.77
N TYR A 97 -11.49 -17.87 13.53
CA TYR A 97 -12.62 -18.45 12.80
C TYR A 97 -12.22 -18.94 11.41
N LEU A 98 -11.49 -18.12 10.63
CA LEU A 98 -11.03 -18.49 9.29
C LEU A 98 -10.10 -19.72 9.31
N LEU A 99 -9.27 -19.84 10.35
CA LEU A 99 -8.42 -21.03 10.51
C LEU A 99 -9.23 -22.28 10.89
N VAL A 100 -10.17 -22.15 11.83
CA VAL A 100 -10.99 -23.27 12.33
C VAL A 100 -12.02 -23.71 11.28
N ALA A 101 -12.56 -22.80 10.47
CA ALA A 101 -13.57 -23.10 9.46
C ALA A 101 -13.10 -24.17 8.46
N GLU A 102 -11.82 -24.16 8.08
CA GLU A 102 -11.25 -25.13 7.16
C GLU A 102 -11.31 -26.58 7.68
N LEU A 103 -11.33 -26.78 8.99
CA LEU A 103 -11.50 -28.13 9.58
C LEU A 103 -12.86 -28.76 9.22
N TYR A 104 -13.88 -27.92 8.98
CA TYR A 104 -15.26 -28.34 8.73
C TYR A 104 -15.66 -28.28 7.27
N LEU A 105 -15.00 -27.42 6.47
CA LEU A 105 -15.36 -27.18 5.07
C LEU A 105 -14.92 -28.30 4.10
N LYS A 106 -14.01 -29.20 4.51
CA LYS A 106 -13.48 -30.30 3.69
C LYS A 106 -12.96 -29.86 2.33
N GLN A 107 -12.28 -28.72 2.30
CA GLN A 107 -11.67 -28.18 1.08
C GLN A 107 -10.53 -29.08 0.59
N ALA A 108 -10.19 -28.95 -0.71
CA ALA A 108 -9.18 -29.79 -1.33
C ALA A 108 -7.77 -29.50 -0.83
N ASP A 109 -7.43 -28.23 -0.59
CA ASP A 109 -6.13 -27.80 -0.08
C ASP A 109 -6.27 -26.71 1.01
N PRO A 110 -6.59 -27.06 2.26
CA PRO A 110 -6.76 -26.12 3.34
C PRO A 110 -5.50 -25.31 3.64
N ILE A 111 -4.31 -25.85 3.36
CA ILE A 111 -3.03 -25.16 3.61
C ILE A 111 -2.87 -23.98 2.66
N GLN A 112 -3.22 -24.13 1.40
CA GLN A 112 -3.22 -23.03 0.44
C GLN A 112 -4.29 -21.97 0.80
N ASP A 113 -5.47 -22.40 1.22
CA ASP A 113 -6.53 -21.47 1.66
C ASP A 113 -6.09 -20.64 2.86
N TRP A 114 -5.46 -21.24 3.87
CA TRP A 114 -4.84 -20.51 4.98
C TRP A 114 -3.73 -19.58 4.51
N ALA A 115 -2.84 -20.05 3.65
CA ALA A 115 -1.72 -19.25 3.16
C ALA A 115 -2.20 -18.00 2.41
N TYR A 116 -3.17 -18.13 1.51
CA TYR A 116 -3.70 -16.99 0.78
C TYR A 116 -4.57 -16.08 1.64
N THR A 117 -5.32 -16.64 2.59
CA THR A 117 -6.05 -15.84 3.59
C THR A 117 -5.09 -14.99 4.42
N MET A 118 -4.02 -15.58 4.96
CA MET A 118 -3.03 -14.84 5.72
C MET A 118 -2.25 -13.86 4.85
N LEU A 119 -1.93 -14.22 3.62
CA LEU A 119 -1.27 -13.33 2.67
C LEU A 119 -2.16 -12.09 2.38
N ALA A 120 -3.47 -12.26 2.20
CA ALA A 120 -4.40 -11.14 2.03
C ALA A 120 -4.36 -10.18 3.24
N GLN A 121 -4.30 -10.71 4.46
CA GLN A 121 -4.23 -9.88 5.67
C GLN A 121 -2.86 -9.20 5.85
N MET A 122 -1.76 -9.94 5.66
CA MET A 122 -0.40 -9.44 5.91
C MET A 122 0.13 -8.58 4.76
N TYR A 123 -0.21 -8.90 3.51
CA TYR A 123 0.31 -8.20 2.34
C TYR A 123 -0.55 -7.01 1.93
N ILE A 124 -1.85 -7.00 2.25
CA ILE A 124 -2.79 -5.94 1.84
C ILE A 124 -3.35 -5.19 3.06
N ALA A 125 -4.05 -5.89 3.99
CA ALA A 125 -4.72 -5.21 5.09
C ALA A 125 -3.73 -4.51 6.02
N LEU A 126 -2.64 -5.17 6.40
CA LEU A 126 -1.62 -4.60 7.30
C LEU A 126 -0.96 -3.35 6.70
N PRO A 127 -0.42 -3.34 5.47
CA PRO A 127 0.16 -2.14 4.87
C PRO A 127 -0.78 -0.95 4.83
N PHE A 128 -2.01 -1.13 4.36
CA PHE A 128 -2.97 -0.04 4.35
C PHE A 128 -3.35 0.42 5.76
N SER A 129 -3.46 -0.50 6.72
CA SER A 129 -3.72 -0.15 8.11
C SER A 129 -2.58 0.65 8.74
N LEU A 130 -1.33 0.38 8.38
CA LEU A 130 -0.16 1.13 8.82
C LEU A 130 -0.14 2.58 8.31
N LEU A 131 -0.92 2.91 7.27
CA LEU A 131 -1.11 4.29 6.85
C LEU A 131 -1.67 5.17 7.98
N ASN A 132 -2.49 4.60 8.87
CA ASN A 132 -3.00 5.30 10.05
C ASN A 132 -1.88 5.71 11.02
N VAL A 133 -0.83 4.91 11.14
CA VAL A 133 0.35 5.23 11.97
C VAL A 133 1.06 6.48 11.47
N LEU A 134 1.09 6.67 10.15
CA LEU A 134 1.69 7.85 9.51
C LEU A 134 0.77 9.07 9.55
N ALA A 135 -0.55 8.83 9.47
CA ALA A 135 -1.54 9.88 9.41
C ALA A 135 -1.89 10.47 10.79
N PHE A 136 -1.83 9.67 11.86
CA PHE A 136 -2.13 10.12 13.21
C PHE A 136 -0.86 10.12 14.05
N THR A 137 -0.33 11.31 14.30
CA THR A 137 0.95 11.50 15.01
C THR A 137 0.72 12.25 16.32
N ALA A 138 1.36 11.79 17.39
CA ALA A 138 1.32 12.48 18.68
C ALA A 138 2.26 13.69 18.66
N THR A 139 1.75 14.84 19.10
CA THR A 139 2.57 16.02 19.34
C THR A 139 3.33 15.89 20.67
N ASN A 140 4.32 16.77 20.91
CA ASN A 140 5.10 16.80 22.16
C ASN A 140 4.22 16.95 23.43
N ASN A 141 3.00 17.44 23.30
CA ASN A 141 2.04 17.58 24.39
C ASN A 141 1.13 16.34 24.55
N GLY A 142 1.40 15.25 23.84
CA GLY A 142 0.59 14.04 23.87
C GLY A 142 -0.74 14.11 23.12
N VAL A 143 -1.03 15.22 22.44
CA VAL A 143 -2.24 15.37 21.63
C VAL A 143 -1.99 14.72 20.26
N VAL A 144 -2.87 13.82 19.86
CA VAL A 144 -2.81 13.21 18.52
C VAL A 144 -3.41 14.16 17.48
N THR A 145 -2.67 14.42 16.43
CA THR A 145 -3.09 15.27 15.31
C THR A 145 -3.04 14.51 14.00
N PHE A 146 -3.91 14.89 13.06
CA PHE A 146 -3.88 14.33 11.72
C PHE A 146 -2.78 15.01 10.89
N ASN A 147 -1.85 14.20 10.39
CA ASN A 147 -0.78 14.64 9.51
C ASN A 147 -1.14 14.34 8.06
N THR A 148 -1.25 15.38 7.25
CA THR A 148 -1.51 15.25 5.80
C THR A 148 -0.25 14.93 5.03
N LEU A 149 0.86 15.56 5.37
CA LEU A 149 2.06 15.58 4.55
C LEU A 149 2.78 14.22 4.54
N LEU A 150 2.93 13.60 5.71
CA LEU A 150 3.72 12.39 5.86
C LEU A 150 3.16 11.21 5.05
N PRO A 151 1.87 10.80 5.20
CA PRO A 151 1.33 9.73 4.39
C PRO A 151 1.22 10.10 2.90
N LEU A 152 0.87 11.35 2.56
CA LEU A 152 0.79 11.82 1.18
C LEU A 152 2.17 11.78 0.49
N SER A 153 3.25 12.11 1.22
CA SER A 153 4.59 12.12 0.66
C SER A 153 5.01 10.76 0.11
N ILE A 154 4.56 9.65 0.70
CA ILE A 154 4.85 8.30 0.20
C ILE A 154 4.28 8.13 -1.21
N PHE A 155 3.02 8.51 -1.43
CA PHE A 155 2.41 8.42 -2.76
C PHE A 155 3.08 9.37 -3.76
N VAL A 156 3.42 10.58 -3.34
CA VAL A 156 4.17 11.54 -4.18
C VAL A 156 5.52 10.93 -4.58
N PHE A 157 6.27 10.35 -3.64
CA PHE A 157 7.55 9.71 -3.94
C PHE A 157 7.39 8.52 -4.89
N LEU A 158 6.36 7.69 -4.73
CA LEU A 158 6.09 6.60 -5.66
C LEU A 158 5.78 7.11 -7.06
N TRP A 159 4.90 8.10 -7.21
CA TRP A 159 4.56 8.67 -8.52
C TRP A 159 5.75 9.37 -9.19
N VAL A 160 6.58 10.07 -8.41
CA VAL A 160 7.81 10.69 -8.91
C VAL A 160 8.82 9.64 -9.31
N ASN A 161 8.97 8.56 -8.52
CA ASN A 161 9.83 7.43 -8.86
C ASN A 161 9.42 6.78 -10.18
N ASP A 162 8.14 6.47 -10.36
CA ASP A 162 7.63 5.81 -11.56
C ASP A 162 7.82 6.70 -12.79
N SER A 163 7.53 7.99 -12.66
CA SER A 163 7.72 8.96 -13.75
C SER A 163 9.19 9.13 -14.11
N GLY A 164 10.05 9.30 -13.11
CA GLY A 164 11.50 9.42 -13.29
C GLY A 164 12.13 8.16 -13.85
N ALA A 165 11.73 6.99 -13.33
CA ALA A 165 12.20 5.70 -13.81
C ALA A 165 11.77 5.43 -15.26
N TYR A 166 10.56 5.83 -15.64
CA TYR A 166 10.10 5.76 -17.01
C TYR A 166 10.90 6.68 -17.95
N CYS A 167 11.09 7.94 -17.57
CA CYS A 167 11.83 8.91 -18.36
C CYS A 167 13.29 8.48 -18.59
N VAL A 168 14.00 8.14 -17.51
CA VAL A 168 15.42 7.74 -17.60
C VAL A 168 15.56 6.36 -18.22
N GLY A 169 14.71 5.42 -17.84
CA GLY A 169 14.75 4.04 -18.35
C GLY A 169 14.43 3.93 -19.84
N SER A 170 13.54 4.79 -20.37
CA SER A 170 13.23 4.82 -21.80
C SER A 170 14.36 5.41 -22.64
N LEU A 171 15.15 6.34 -22.10
CA LEU A 171 16.25 7.01 -22.79
C LEU A 171 17.58 6.28 -22.62
N LEU A 172 17.88 5.79 -21.42
CA LEU A 172 19.19 5.28 -21.03
C LEU A 172 19.22 3.82 -20.60
N GLY A 173 18.05 3.16 -20.48
CA GLY A 173 17.91 1.82 -19.91
C GLY A 173 18.52 0.72 -20.76
N LYS A 174 19.72 0.28 -20.39
CA LYS A 174 20.48 -0.80 -21.04
C LYS A 174 20.47 -2.10 -20.25
N HIS A 175 20.60 -2.01 -18.92
CA HIS A 175 20.71 -3.16 -18.02
C HIS A 175 19.35 -3.45 -17.37
N LYS A 176 18.78 -4.60 -17.70
CA LYS A 176 17.48 -5.00 -17.16
C LYS A 176 17.57 -5.35 -15.68
N LEU A 177 16.59 -4.88 -14.87
CA LEU A 177 16.57 -5.12 -13.42
C LEU A 177 16.16 -6.57 -13.11
N PHE A 178 14.98 -7.02 -13.62
CA PHE A 178 14.47 -8.39 -13.47
C PHE A 178 13.80 -8.87 -14.76
N PRO A 179 14.59 -9.38 -15.75
CA PRO A 179 14.06 -9.76 -17.08
C PRO A 179 12.91 -10.76 -17.03
N ARG A 180 12.98 -11.73 -16.10
CA ARG A 180 12.00 -12.81 -15.96
C ARG A 180 10.62 -12.32 -15.48
N ILE A 181 10.58 -11.30 -14.63
CA ILE A 181 9.37 -10.84 -13.94
C ILE A 181 8.82 -9.58 -14.60
N SER A 182 9.69 -8.58 -14.78
CA SER A 182 9.36 -7.26 -15.34
C SER A 182 10.43 -6.82 -16.36
N PRO A 183 10.31 -7.24 -17.64
CA PRO A 183 11.33 -6.94 -18.67
C PRO A 183 11.41 -5.47 -19.04
N GLY A 184 10.44 -4.66 -18.65
CA GLY A 184 10.45 -3.20 -18.87
C GLY A 184 11.38 -2.43 -17.95
N LYS A 185 11.63 -2.92 -16.73
CA LYS A 185 12.44 -2.23 -15.72
C LYS A 185 13.94 -2.35 -15.99
N SER A 186 14.67 -1.24 -15.78
CA SER A 186 16.14 -1.17 -15.90
C SER A 186 16.79 -0.57 -14.66
N TRP A 187 18.04 -0.89 -14.41
CA TRP A 187 18.83 -0.31 -13.32
C TRP A 187 18.98 1.20 -13.47
N GLU A 188 19.24 1.68 -14.70
CA GLU A 188 19.36 3.11 -14.99
C GLU A 188 18.05 3.85 -14.72
N GLY A 189 16.92 3.22 -15.08
CA GLY A 189 15.60 3.76 -14.75
C GLY A 189 15.38 3.85 -13.24
N SER A 190 15.68 2.79 -12.49
CA SER A 190 15.50 2.78 -11.03
C SER A 190 16.37 3.79 -10.32
N VAL A 191 17.64 3.94 -10.74
CA VAL A 191 18.54 4.98 -10.20
C VAL A 191 18.04 6.37 -10.57
N GLY A 192 17.59 6.57 -11.82
CA GLY A 192 17.02 7.84 -12.27
C GLY A 192 15.78 8.22 -11.46
N GLY A 193 14.85 7.30 -11.25
CA GLY A 193 13.68 7.50 -10.38
C GLY A 193 14.09 7.93 -8.97
N GLY A 194 15.09 7.26 -8.39
CA GLY A 194 15.65 7.62 -7.08
C GLY A 194 16.20 9.04 -7.02
N VAL A 195 16.92 9.51 -8.06
CA VAL A 195 17.41 10.89 -8.13
C VAL A 195 16.27 11.90 -8.16
N PHE A 196 15.20 11.63 -8.91
CA PHE A 196 14.00 12.48 -8.94
C PHE A 196 13.30 12.51 -7.57
N VAL A 197 13.22 11.39 -6.86
CA VAL A 197 12.65 11.34 -5.52
C VAL A 197 13.49 12.10 -4.52
N LEU A 198 14.82 12.03 -4.58
CA LEU A 198 15.69 12.83 -3.72
C LEU A 198 15.48 14.33 -3.95
N ALA A 199 15.32 14.76 -5.21
CA ALA A 199 14.97 16.14 -5.52
C ALA A 199 13.59 16.54 -4.96
N ALA A 200 12.60 15.66 -5.04
CA ALA A 200 11.28 15.89 -4.46
C ALA A 200 11.32 15.94 -2.93
N ALA A 201 12.09 15.05 -2.28
CA ALA A 201 12.28 15.05 -0.83
C ALA A 201 12.98 16.33 -0.34
N TYR A 202 13.99 16.79 -1.08
CA TYR A 202 14.61 18.08 -0.83
C TYR A 202 13.63 19.23 -0.94
N ALA A 203 12.81 19.26 -2.01
CA ALA A 203 11.80 20.28 -2.21
C ALA A 203 10.76 20.28 -1.08
N ILE A 204 10.26 19.10 -0.67
CA ILE A 204 9.34 18.99 0.47
C ILE A 204 9.98 19.57 1.73
N SER A 205 11.22 19.20 2.05
CA SER A 205 11.91 19.68 3.25
C SER A 205 12.19 21.20 3.23
N TYR A 206 12.30 21.79 2.05
CA TYR A 206 12.61 23.21 1.89
C TYR A 206 11.33 24.10 1.89
N PHE A 207 10.27 23.65 1.19
CA PHE A 207 9.05 24.44 0.99
C PHE A 207 7.97 24.20 2.03
N MET A 208 7.98 23.02 2.68
CA MET A 208 7.03 22.73 3.75
C MET A 208 7.70 23.07 5.09
N ASP A 209 7.13 24.00 5.82
CA ASP A 209 7.57 24.39 7.16
C ASP A 209 7.20 23.32 8.20
N ASP A 210 7.43 22.07 7.84
CA ASP A 210 7.17 20.92 8.69
C ASP A 210 8.44 20.53 9.43
N ARG A 211 8.44 20.85 10.74
CA ARG A 211 9.56 20.53 11.63
C ARG A 211 9.62 19.08 12.07
N MET A 212 8.78 18.21 11.52
CA MET A 212 8.74 16.78 11.89
C MET A 212 10.01 16.04 11.49
N LEU A 213 10.53 16.31 10.30
CA LEU A 213 11.72 15.65 9.78
C LEU A 213 12.74 16.68 9.29
N THR A 214 14.00 16.40 9.58
CA THR A 214 15.14 17.16 9.00
C THR A 214 15.30 16.79 7.51
N MET A 215 15.99 17.65 6.75
CA MET A 215 16.28 17.38 5.33
C MET A 215 16.92 16.00 5.07
N PRO A 216 17.95 15.55 5.83
CA PRO A 216 18.50 14.21 5.63
C PRO A 216 17.50 13.09 5.92
N GLN A 217 16.59 13.30 6.89
CA GLN A 217 15.53 12.33 7.22
C GLN A 217 14.48 12.24 6.10
N TRP A 218 14.08 13.37 5.48
CA TRP A 218 13.23 13.37 4.29
C TRP A 218 13.88 12.64 3.11
N MET A 219 15.18 12.89 2.87
CA MET A 219 15.91 12.18 1.83
C MET A 219 16.03 10.67 2.11
N GLY A 220 16.26 10.30 3.36
CA GLY A 220 16.26 8.90 3.79
C GLY A 220 14.91 8.22 3.59
N LEU A 221 13.81 8.90 3.95
CA LEU A 221 12.45 8.41 3.69
C LEU A 221 12.22 8.21 2.18
N GLY A 222 12.62 9.18 1.36
CA GLY A 222 12.52 9.06 -0.10
C GLY A 222 13.26 7.82 -0.63
N LEU A 223 14.50 7.57 -0.18
CA LEU A 223 15.26 6.38 -0.56
C LEU A 223 14.58 5.07 -0.14
N VAL A 224 14.07 5.01 1.09
CA VAL A 224 13.31 3.86 1.58
C VAL A 224 12.10 3.59 0.69
N VAL A 225 11.31 4.62 0.37
CA VAL A 225 10.15 4.49 -0.51
C VAL A 225 10.53 4.02 -1.92
N VAL A 226 11.62 4.53 -2.49
CA VAL A 226 12.10 4.08 -3.82
C VAL A 226 12.47 2.61 -3.82
N ILE A 227 13.27 2.18 -2.85
CA ILE A 227 13.76 0.80 -2.76
C ILE A 227 12.59 -0.17 -2.56
N PHE A 228 11.79 0.07 -1.52
CA PHE A 228 10.70 -0.83 -1.17
C PHE A 228 9.51 -0.72 -2.12
N GLY A 229 9.24 0.45 -2.70
CA GLY A 229 8.26 0.61 -3.77
C GLY A 229 8.64 -0.18 -5.03
N THR A 230 9.91 -0.12 -5.44
CA THR A 230 10.40 -0.93 -6.57
C THR A 230 10.25 -2.44 -6.30
N TRP A 231 10.57 -2.89 -5.08
CA TRP A 231 10.39 -4.29 -4.70
C TRP A 231 8.91 -4.68 -4.58
N GLY A 232 8.04 -3.77 -4.13
CA GLY A 232 6.59 -4.00 -4.06
C GLY A 232 6.00 -4.35 -5.42
N ASP A 233 6.24 -3.52 -6.44
CA ASP A 233 5.82 -3.79 -7.81
C ASP A 233 6.44 -5.09 -8.37
N LEU A 234 7.71 -5.40 -8.06
CA LEU A 234 8.32 -6.66 -8.49
C LEU A 234 7.66 -7.89 -7.83
N ILE A 235 7.31 -7.80 -6.55
CA ILE A 235 6.61 -8.88 -5.83
C ILE A 235 5.22 -9.09 -6.41
N GLU A 236 4.48 -8.01 -6.65
CA GLU A 236 3.16 -8.09 -7.27
C GLU A 236 3.24 -8.64 -8.70
N SER A 237 4.21 -8.19 -9.47
CA SER A 237 4.49 -8.72 -10.80
C SER A 237 4.83 -10.20 -10.77
N LEU A 238 5.65 -10.66 -9.82
CA LEU A 238 5.94 -12.09 -9.64
C LEU A 238 4.68 -12.88 -9.32
N PHE A 239 3.84 -12.37 -8.42
CA PHE A 239 2.56 -12.96 -8.05
C PHE A 239 1.66 -13.13 -9.28
N LYS A 240 1.47 -12.08 -10.09
CA LYS A 240 0.68 -12.14 -11.34
C LYS A 240 1.24 -13.17 -12.33
N ARG A 241 2.57 -13.22 -12.52
CA ARG A 241 3.18 -14.23 -13.41
C ARG A 241 2.97 -15.66 -12.92
N THR A 242 3.02 -15.88 -11.60
CA THR A 242 2.77 -17.20 -11.00
C THR A 242 1.31 -17.64 -11.20
N LEU A 243 0.38 -16.70 -11.23
CA LEU A 243 -1.04 -16.96 -11.52
C LEU A 243 -1.38 -16.98 -13.03
N GLY A 244 -0.40 -16.73 -13.90
CA GLY A 244 -0.60 -16.74 -15.36
C GLY A 244 -1.35 -15.51 -15.90
N VAL A 245 -1.49 -14.44 -15.10
CA VAL A 245 -2.19 -13.22 -15.47
C VAL A 245 -1.24 -12.05 -15.66
N LYS A 246 -1.72 -10.99 -16.30
CA LYS A 246 -0.97 -9.74 -16.49
C LYS A 246 -1.49 -8.64 -15.56
N ASP A 247 -2.79 -8.50 -15.44
CA ASP A 247 -3.45 -7.49 -14.63
C ASP A 247 -4.24 -8.21 -13.52
N SER A 248 -4.32 -7.64 -12.33
CA SER A 248 -4.96 -8.28 -11.18
C SER A 248 -6.50 -8.24 -11.24
N GLY A 249 -7.05 -7.35 -12.07
CA GLY A 249 -8.49 -7.17 -12.23
C GLY A 249 -8.83 -6.08 -13.25
N ASN A 250 -10.12 -5.68 -13.27
CA ASN A 250 -10.66 -4.69 -14.20
C ASN A 250 -11.50 -3.62 -13.49
N ILE A 251 -11.30 -3.40 -12.20
CA ILE A 251 -12.11 -2.45 -11.40
C ILE A 251 -11.93 -1.02 -11.91
N LEU A 252 -10.72 -0.65 -12.34
CA LEU A 252 -10.44 0.68 -12.87
C LEU A 252 -10.39 0.66 -14.41
N PRO A 253 -11.36 1.29 -15.10
CA PRO A 253 -11.42 1.27 -16.58
C PRO A 253 -10.10 1.76 -17.21
N GLY A 254 -9.45 0.88 -17.98
CA GLY A 254 -8.21 1.15 -18.67
C GLY A 254 -6.94 1.17 -17.80
N HIS A 255 -7.07 0.90 -16.48
CA HIS A 255 -5.95 0.91 -15.53
C HIS A 255 -5.74 -0.43 -14.81
N GLY A 256 -6.50 -1.46 -15.09
CA GLY A 256 -6.38 -2.76 -14.43
C GLY A 256 -7.12 -2.84 -13.11
N GLY A 257 -6.61 -3.61 -12.19
CA GLY A 257 -7.18 -3.81 -10.88
C GLY A 257 -6.74 -2.77 -9.83
N MET A 258 -7.34 -2.88 -8.65
CA MET A 258 -6.97 -2.07 -7.50
C MET A 258 -5.58 -2.46 -6.98
N LEU A 259 -5.26 -3.76 -6.96
CA LEU A 259 -3.95 -4.26 -6.57
C LEU A 259 -2.84 -3.70 -7.46
N ASP A 260 -3.06 -3.64 -8.80
CA ASP A 260 -2.11 -3.06 -9.78
C ASP A 260 -1.79 -1.57 -9.52
N ARG A 261 -2.62 -0.86 -8.77
CA ARG A 261 -2.44 0.59 -8.48
C ARG A 261 -1.72 0.86 -7.18
N PHE A 262 -1.69 -0.10 -6.29
CA PHE A 262 -1.10 0.04 -4.97
C PHE A 262 0.05 -0.93 -4.71
N ASP A 263 0.47 -1.70 -5.72
CA ASP A 263 1.55 -2.69 -5.66
C ASP A 263 2.82 -2.19 -4.97
N SER A 264 3.31 -1.03 -5.39
CA SER A 264 4.49 -0.36 -4.81
C SER A 264 4.24 0.10 -3.37
N SER A 265 3.03 0.59 -3.07
CA SER A 265 2.69 1.13 -1.76
C SER A 265 2.58 0.07 -0.67
N LEU A 266 2.21 -1.18 -1.04
CA LEU A 266 2.08 -2.28 -0.09
C LEU A 266 3.39 -2.64 0.64
N LEU A 267 4.55 -2.38 0.04
CA LEU A 267 5.84 -2.52 0.71
C LEU A 267 6.40 -1.18 1.19
N ALA A 268 6.16 -0.11 0.45
CA ALA A 268 6.69 1.21 0.80
C ALA A 268 6.12 1.75 2.12
N ILE A 269 4.83 1.55 2.39
CA ILE A 269 4.20 2.02 3.63
C ILE A 269 4.79 1.35 4.87
N PRO A 270 4.85 0.00 4.98
CA PRO A 270 5.50 -0.66 6.12
C PRO A 270 6.96 -0.24 6.29
N ALA A 271 7.72 -0.15 5.20
CA ALA A 271 9.12 0.24 5.25
C ALA A 271 9.30 1.69 5.74
N ALA A 272 8.42 2.61 5.31
CA ALA A 272 8.39 3.97 5.80
C ALA A 272 8.11 4.04 7.30
N VAL A 273 7.13 3.26 7.79
CA VAL A 273 6.83 3.16 9.22
C VAL A 273 8.05 2.66 9.99
N ILE A 274 8.69 1.57 9.54
CA ILE A 274 9.89 1.04 10.17
C ILE A 274 11.01 2.10 10.20
N TYR A 275 11.25 2.80 9.09
CA TYR A 275 12.25 3.85 9.02
C TYR A 275 12.00 4.95 10.04
N LEU A 276 10.78 5.47 10.12
CA LEU A 276 10.41 6.56 11.02
C LEU A 276 10.49 6.15 12.50
N TYR A 277 10.08 4.91 12.84
CA TYR A 277 10.28 4.39 14.19
C TYR A 277 11.76 4.21 14.53
N THR A 278 12.58 3.79 13.58
CA THR A 278 14.02 3.70 13.78
C THR A 278 14.64 5.06 14.10
N LEU A 279 14.19 6.14 13.41
CA LEU A 279 14.65 7.49 13.72
C LEU A 279 14.24 7.97 15.12
N SER A 280 13.13 7.50 15.65
CA SER A 280 12.65 7.87 16.99
C SER A 280 13.40 7.17 18.13
N LEU A 281 14.19 6.15 17.81
CA LEU A 281 15.03 5.40 18.77
C LEU A 281 16.39 6.03 19.00
N PHE A 282 16.84 6.92 18.12
CA PHE A 282 18.12 7.63 18.15
C PHE A 282 17.95 9.14 18.15
#